data_9324f96548e2ef9b1da8b95a8ce939f4
#
_entry.id   9324f96548e2ef9b1da8b95a8ce939f4
#
_cell.length_a   1.000
_cell.length_b   1.000
_cell.length_c   1.000
_cell.angle_alpha   90.00
_cell.angle_beta   90.00
_cell.angle_gamma   90.00
#
_symmetry.space_group_name_H-M   'P 1'
#
loop_
_entity.id
_entity.type
_entity.pdbx_description
1 polymer ?
#
loop_
_entity_poly.entity_id
_entity_poly.type
_entity_poly.pdbx_seq_one_letter_code
_entity_poly.pdbx_strand_id
1 'polypeptide(L)'
;MGDNKEERKKMKKTRYVALVLLSSLLTLVGCSRREILDDYPVTGINIRLDWEGVTGRLPEGVRVIFYPKDTQGRKIDTYLPAKGGEMKVPPGHYLAVIYNYDTEVVQVKGEDSYETIMACTGNCTGLGDSETENMVWGPDNFYVATLDDVEIGKGEELPTLEVRPKSVVTTYIFSIKTEGLKNVSSIIGSVSGMAECYHLGKGAGLCRFAPIYCETGKGNGVIKGSFTCFGHPELTQARADITQFLNLIIVRVDGSRQEAKVEITEAVKPPKDEPGEGDEKPQESEIEIELPDDEKIVVDDVEVPPDESG
;
A
#
# COMPACT_ATOMS: atom_id res chain seq x y z
N MET A 1 -48.98 69.04 28.63
CA MET A 1 -48.73 67.62 28.79
C MET A 1 -48.50 66.92 27.40
N GLY A 2 -48.17 67.67 26.34
CA GLY A 2 -47.98 67.21 24.96
C GLY A 2 -46.54 67.11 24.51
N ASP A 3 -45.61 67.81 25.09
CA ASP A 3 -44.25 68.03 24.59
C ASP A 3 -43.31 66.78 24.77
N ASN A 4 -43.54 66.03 25.81
CA ASN A 4 -42.65 64.89 26.17
C ASN A 4 -42.87 63.65 25.32
N LYS A 5 -43.95 63.60 24.52
CA LYS A 5 -44.29 62.48 23.66
C LYS A 5 -43.66 62.63 22.27
N GLU A 6 -43.50 63.85 21.80
CA GLU A 6 -42.83 64.14 20.50
C GLU A 6 -41.31 64.02 20.60
N GLU A 7 -40.72 64.49 21.68
CA GLU A 7 -39.28 64.31 21.90
C GLU A 7 -38.87 62.80 21.98
N ARG A 8 -39.69 61.99 22.66
CA ARG A 8 -39.47 60.53 22.72
C ARG A 8 -39.61 59.87 21.36
N LYS A 9 -40.51 60.34 20.49
CA LYS A 9 -40.62 59.83 19.11
C LYS A 9 -39.44 60.24 18.23
N LYS A 10 -38.96 61.49 18.38
CA LYS A 10 -37.74 61.93 17.66
C LYS A 10 -36.51 61.17 18.10
N MET A 11 -36.29 60.96 19.41
CA MET A 11 -35.18 60.16 19.91
C MET A 11 -35.20 58.68 19.42
N LYS A 12 -36.38 58.07 19.37
CA LYS A 12 -36.51 56.70 18.84
C LYS A 12 -36.20 56.66 17.36
N LYS A 13 -36.66 57.62 16.57
CA LYS A 13 -36.36 57.70 15.13
C LYS A 13 -34.85 57.90 14.87
N THR A 14 -34.18 58.73 15.62
CA THR A 14 -32.75 59.01 15.54
C THR A 14 -31.95 57.78 15.92
N ARG A 15 -32.37 57.06 16.96
CA ARG A 15 -31.72 55.75 17.33
C ARG A 15 -31.90 54.67 16.27
N TYR A 16 -33.06 54.57 15.64
CA TYR A 16 -33.28 53.62 14.52
C TYR A 16 -32.43 53.95 13.29
N VAL A 17 -32.34 55.24 12.92
CA VAL A 17 -31.50 55.68 11.81
C VAL A 17 -30.00 55.45 12.11
N ALA A 18 -29.55 55.68 13.33
CA ALA A 18 -28.18 55.40 13.75
C ALA A 18 -27.86 53.88 13.74
N LEU A 19 -28.85 53.04 14.14
CA LEU A 19 -28.68 51.57 14.13
C LEU A 19 -28.64 51.01 12.72
N VAL A 20 -29.45 51.54 11.80
CA VAL A 20 -29.45 51.15 10.36
C VAL A 20 -28.17 51.60 9.68
N LEU A 21 -27.66 52.83 9.98
CA LEU A 21 -26.36 53.28 9.45
C LEU A 21 -25.19 52.46 9.99
N LEU A 22 -25.24 52.06 11.27
CA LEU A 22 -24.21 51.22 11.87
C LEU A 22 -24.21 49.78 11.28
N SER A 23 -25.43 49.24 11.01
CA SER A 23 -25.53 47.91 10.38
C SER A 23 -25.08 47.93 8.91
N SER A 24 -25.33 49.02 8.16
CA SER A 24 -24.84 49.13 6.77
C SER A 24 -23.33 49.38 6.70
N LEU A 25 -22.72 49.99 7.73
CA LEU A 25 -21.28 50.17 7.82
C LEU A 25 -20.56 48.84 8.13
N LEU A 26 -21.17 47.95 8.90
CA LEU A 26 -20.67 46.62 9.22
C LEU A 26 -20.69 45.65 8.01
N THR A 27 -21.61 45.86 7.07
CA THR A 27 -21.67 45.04 5.84
C THR A 27 -20.62 45.43 4.79
N LEU A 28 -20.06 46.65 4.89
CA LEU A 28 -19.01 47.13 3.96
C LEU A 28 -17.58 46.66 4.34
N VAL A 29 -17.37 46.17 5.57
CA VAL A 29 -16.06 45.69 6.02
C VAL A 29 -15.84 44.18 5.74
N GLY A 30 -16.86 43.49 5.24
CA GLY A 30 -16.86 42.02 5.10
C GLY A 30 -16.33 41.46 3.79
N CYS A 31 -15.88 42.25 2.83
CA CYS A 31 -15.26 41.75 1.60
C CYS A 31 -13.93 42.45 1.36
N SER A 32 -12.91 42.11 2.15
CA SER A 32 -11.58 42.16 1.60
C SER A 32 -11.51 41.00 0.60
N ARG A 33 -11.80 41.25 -0.69
CA ARG A 33 -11.26 40.45 -1.75
C ARG A 33 -9.77 40.36 -1.47
N ARG A 34 -9.30 39.18 -1.01
CA ARG A 34 -7.90 38.86 -1.19
C ARG A 34 -7.71 39.00 -2.70
N GLU A 35 -6.94 39.99 -3.11
CA GLU A 35 -6.42 40.05 -4.46
C GLU A 35 -5.81 38.67 -4.68
N ILE A 36 -6.34 37.94 -5.64
CA ILE A 36 -5.67 36.78 -6.20
C ILE A 36 -4.46 37.46 -6.86
N LEU A 37 -3.32 37.36 -6.20
CA LEU A 37 -2.05 37.82 -6.76
C LEU A 37 -1.80 36.91 -7.94
N ASP A 38 -2.19 37.36 -9.14
CA ASP A 38 -1.91 36.69 -10.41
C ASP A 38 -0.39 36.64 -10.72
N ASP A 39 0.43 37.26 -9.88
CA ASP A 39 1.89 37.33 -10.00
C ASP A 39 2.66 36.48 -9.00
N TYR A 40 2.08 35.41 -8.45
CA TYR A 40 2.93 34.41 -7.83
C TYR A 40 3.68 33.68 -8.95
N PRO A 41 5.01 33.62 -8.91
CA PRO A 41 5.75 32.76 -9.81
C PRO A 41 5.13 31.38 -9.71
N VAL A 42 4.80 30.78 -10.84
CA VAL A 42 4.19 29.44 -10.89
C VAL A 42 5.20 28.50 -10.26
N THR A 43 5.01 28.23 -8.97
CA THR A 43 5.87 27.31 -8.24
C THR A 43 5.22 25.94 -8.30
N GLY A 44 5.95 24.99 -8.81
CA GLY A 44 5.46 23.65 -8.97
C GLY A 44 6.50 22.77 -9.64
N ILE A 45 6.09 21.59 -9.98
CA ILE A 45 6.91 20.58 -10.64
C ILE A 45 6.05 19.79 -11.61
N ASN A 46 6.62 19.45 -12.76
CA ASN A 46 6.03 18.49 -13.68
C ASN A 46 6.65 17.12 -13.42
N ILE A 47 5.86 16.14 -13.01
CA ILE A 47 6.32 14.76 -12.76
C ILE A 47 6.02 13.95 -14.01
N ARG A 48 7.05 13.30 -14.54
CA ARG A 48 6.93 12.32 -15.61
C ARG A 48 7.24 10.95 -15.07
N LEU A 49 6.29 10.01 -15.22
CA LEU A 49 6.45 8.64 -14.77
C LEU A 49 6.91 7.76 -15.93
N ASP A 50 8.00 7.06 -15.70
CA ASP A 50 8.56 6.06 -16.60
C ASP A 50 8.23 4.67 -16.06
N TRP A 51 7.49 3.89 -16.86
CA TRP A 51 7.06 2.54 -16.54
C TRP A 51 7.84 1.47 -17.31
N GLU A 52 9.05 1.81 -17.76
CA GLU A 52 9.90 0.83 -18.44
C GLU A 52 10.19 -0.37 -17.51
N GLY A 53 10.03 -1.57 -18.04
CA GLY A 53 10.19 -2.83 -17.31
C GLY A 53 8.94 -3.31 -16.57
N VAL A 54 7.85 -2.53 -16.52
CA VAL A 54 6.56 -3.02 -16.01
C VAL A 54 5.88 -3.86 -17.08
N THR A 55 5.62 -5.13 -16.75
CA THR A 55 4.88 -6.06 -17.61
C THR A 55 3.41 -6.07 -17.18
N GLY A 56 2.49 -6.09 -18.13
CA GLY A 56 1.06 -6.14 -17.86
C GLY A 56 0.35 -4.77 -17.90
N ARG A 57 -0.72 -4.63 -17.12
CA ARG A 57 -1.54 -3.41 -17.08
C ARG A 57 -0.86 -2.35 -16.22
N LEU A 58 -0.65 -1.17 -16.79
CA LEU A 58 -0.20 -0.02 -16.02
C LEU A 58 -1.24 0.40 -14.97
N PRO A 59 -0.81 1.00 -13.85
CA PRO A 59 -1.71 1.58 -12.86
C PRO A 59 -2.64 2.65 -13.47
N GLU A 60 -3.80 2.86 -12.87
CA GLU A 60 -4.70 3.96 -13.27
C GLU A 60 -4.08 5.33 -12.97
N GLY A 61 -3.30 5.39 -11.89
CA GLY A 61 -2.59 6.58 -11.49
C GLY A 61 -1.77 6.37 -10.23
N VAL A 62 -1.15 7.44 -9.80
CA VAL A 62 -0.29 7.47 -8.61
C VAL A 62 -0.70 8.55 -7.63
N ARG A 63 -0.43 8.32 -6.37
CA ARG A 63 -0.42 9.36 -5.35
C ARG A 63 1.01 9.85 -5.15
N VAL A 64 1.18 11.15 -5.12
CA VAL A 64 2.47 11.82 -4.95
C VAL A 64 2.41 12.63 -3.67
N ILE A 65 3.35 12.39 -2.75
CA ILE A 65 3.43 13.07 -1.46
C ILE A 65 4.82 13.69 -1.31
N PHE A 66 4.86 15.01 -1.09
CA PHE A 66 6.07 15.75 -0.74
C PHE A 66 6.07 16.10 0.74
N TYR A 67 7.14 15.77 1.43
CA TYR A 67 7.39 16.08 2.84
C TYR A 67 8.49 17.14 2.92
N PRO A 68 8.21 18.36 3.41
CA PRO A 68 9.23 19.42 3.54
C PRO A 68 10.36 18.99 4.48
N LYS A 69 11.62 19.17 4.07
CA LYS A 69 12.80 18.86 4.92
C LYS A 69 13.05 19.92 5.97
N ASP A 70 12.97 21.18 5.59
CA ASP A 70 13.51 22.30 6.36
C ASP A 70 12.44 23.13 7.08
N THR A 71 11.17 22.77 6.95
CA THR A 71 10.07 23.56 7.51
C THR A 71 9.11 22.66 8.30
N GLN A 72 8.49 23.23 9.33
CA GLN A 72 7.30 22.65 9.97
C GLN A 72 6.06 22.68 9.03
N GLY A 73 6.30 22.63 7.71
CA GLY A 73 5.29 22.65 6.69
C GLY A 73 4.47 21.36 6.68
N ARG A 74 3.23 21.47 6.25
CA ARG A 74 2.38 20.28 6.02
C ARG A 74 2.86 19.57 4.76
N LYS A 75 2.70 18.25 4.73
CA LYS A 75 2.86 17.47 3.48
C LYS A 75 1.98 18.05 2.37
N ILE A 76 2.45 17.94 1.15
CA ILE A 76 1.73 18.33 -0.05
C ILE A 76 1.49 17.07 -0.84
N ASP A 77 0.23 16.74 -1.08
CA ASP A 77 -0.11 15.53 -1.80
C ASP A 77 -1.12 15.79 -2.92
N THR A 78 -1.05 14.94 -3.94
CA THR A 78 -1.98 14.95 -5.06
C THR A 78 -2.06 13.58 -5.73
N TYR A 79 -3.08 13.40 -6.53
CA TYR A 79 -3.26 12.23 -7.40
C TYR A 79 -2.96 12.64 -8.83
N LEU A 80 -2.12 11.87 -9.50
CA LEU A 80 -1.76 12.07 -10.89
C LEU A 80 -2.12 10.81 -11.71
N PRO A 81 -2.44 10.96 -13.01
CA PRO A 81 -2.57 9.82 -13.90
C PRO A 81 -1.24 9.07 -14.06
N ALA A 82 -1.28 7.84 -14.58
CA ALA A 82 -0.08 7.00 -14.76
C ALA A 82 1.05 7.68 -15.54
N LYS A 83 0.76 8.57 -16.47
CA LYS A 83 1.78 9.34 -17.20
C LYS A 83 2.45 10.46 -16.39
N GLY A 84 1.93 10.75 -15.18
CA GLY A 84 2.33 11.90 -14.38
C GLY A 84 1.54 13.16 -14.73
N GLY A 85 2.08 14.33 -14.37
CA GLY A 85 1.45 15.62 -14.57
C GLY A 85 2.05 16.71 -13.70
N GLU A 86 1.45 17.88 -13.77
CA GLU A 86 1.88 19.05 -13.02
C GLU A 86 1.24 19.08 -11.62
N MET A 87 2.03 19.46 -10.64
CA MET A 87 1.53 19.74 -9.29
C MET A 87 2.13 21.02 -8.73
N LYS A 88 1.33 21.73 -7.92
CA LYS A 88 1.76 22.95 -7.24
C LYS A 88 2.49 22.59 -5.97
N VAL A 89 3.77 22.94 -5.90
CA VAL A 89 4.63 22.74 -4.73
C VAL A 89 5.42 24.02 -4.49
N PRO A 90 5.40 24.60 -3.27
CA PRO A 90 6.22 25.77 -2.95
C PRO A 90 7.71 25.49 -3.13
N PRO A 91 8.54 26.53 -3.36
CA PRO A 91 9.99 26.37 -3.36
C PRO A 91 10.50 25.83 -2.04
N GLY A 92 11.45 24.89 -2.11
CA GLY A 92 12.02 24.25 -0.92
C GLY A 92 12.66 22.90 -1.23
N HIS A 93 13.14 22.25 -0.17
CA HIS A 93 13.70 20.90 -0.23
C HIS A 93 12.71 19.89 0.36
N TYR A 94 12.53 18.78 -0.33
CA TYR A 94 11.53 17.78 0.01
C TYR A 94 12.08 16.36 -0.04
N LEU A 95 11.52 15.52 0.81
CA LEU A 95 11.46 14.07 0.61
C LEU A 95 10.18 13.78 -0.17
N ALA A 96 10.20 12.82 -1.07
CA ALA A 96 8.97 12.48 -1.80
C ALA A 96 8.74 10.97 -1.85
N VAL A 97 7.47 10.60 -1.82
CA VAL A 97 7.00 9.23 -2.01
C VAL A 97 5.92 9.24 -3.09
N ILE A 98 6.07 8.35 -4.05
CA ILE A 98 5.13 8.17 -5.16
C ILE A 98 4.73 6.71 -5.19
N TYR A 99 3.42 6.41 -5.22
CA TYR A 99 2.90 5.05 -5.28
C TYR A 99 1.57 4.99 -6.02
N ASN A 100 1.25 3.82 -6.62
CA ASN A 100 -0.05 3.64 -7.25
C ASN A 100 -1.15 3.47 -6.19
N TYR A 101 -2.35 3.97 -6.48
CA TYR A 101 -3.47 3.97 -5.53
C TYR A 101 -4.60 3.00 -5.90
N ASP A 102 -4.52 2.36 -7.05
CA ASP A 102 -5.52 1.44 -7.61
C ASP A 102 -5.35 0.00 -7.11
N THR A 103 -5.06 -0.15 -5.82
CA THR A 103 -4.88 -1.42 -5.14
C THR A 103 -6.17 -1.86 -4.45
N GLU A 104 -6.44 -3.16 -4.38
CA GLU A 104 -7.62 -3.72 -3.73
C GLU A 104 -7.37 -4.05 -2.26
N VAL A 105 -6.18 -4.59 -1.95
CA VAL A 105 -5.86 -5.08 -0.60
C VAL A 105 -4.79 -4.26 0.12
N VAL A 106 -3.94 -3.53 -0.61
CA VAL A 106 -2.90 -2.69 -0.01
C VAL A 106 -3.49 -1.41 0.57
N GLN A 107 -3.18 -1.14 1.82
CA GLN A 107 -3.59 0.06 2.56
C GLN A 107 -2.36 0.84 3.00
N VAL A 108 -2.29 2.12 2.61
CA VAL A 108 -1.22 3.01 3.07
C VAL A 108 -1.65 3.71 4.36
N LYS A 109 -0.76 3.68 5.36
CA LYS A 109 -0.98 4.23 6.71
C LYS A 109 0.21 5.10 7.11
N GLY A 110 0.01 5.96 8.11
CA GLY A 110 1.10 6.81 8.65
C GLY A 110 1.56 7.91 7.70
N GLU A 111 0.70 8.34 6.77
CA GLU A 111 1.00 9.28 5.70
C GLU A 111 1.36 10.71 6.16
N ASP A 112 1.18 11.03 7.44
CA ASP A 112 1.49 12.37 7.97
C ASP A 112 3.00 12.63 8.09
N SER A 113 3.82 11.57 8.05
CA SER A 113 5.26 11.67 8.12
C SER A 113 5.94 10.66 7.19
N TYR A 114 7.02 11.11 6.54
CA TYR A 114 7.92 10.26 5.77
C TYR A 114 8.49 9.08 6.59
N GLU A 115 8.72 9.30 7.87
CA GLU A 115 9.26 8.29 8.79
C GLU A 115 8.24 7.22 9.20
N THR A 116 6.96 7.45 8.97
CA THR A 116 5.89 6.54 9.42
C THR A 116 5.05 5.97 8.30
N ILE A 117 5.20 6.49 7.07
CA ILE A 117 4.41 6.03 5.93
C ILE A 117 4.74 4.59 5.55
N MET A 118 3.73 3.74 5.57
CA MET A 118 3.87 2.32 5.25
C MET A 118 2.66 1.78 4.49
N ALA A 119 2.89 0.83 3.61
CA ALA A 119 1.88 0.03 2.96
C ALA A 119 1.77 -1.32 3.66
N CYS A 120 0.56 -1.75 4.00
CA CYS A 120 0.28 -3.06 4.59
C CYS A 120 -0.99 -3.63 3.97
N THR A 121 -1.17 -4.93 4.07
CA THR A 121 -2.41 -5.58 3.67
C THR A 121 -3.33 -5.81 4.88
N GLY A 122 -4.60 -6.00 4.61
CA GLY A 122 -5.61 -6.28 5.64
C GLY A 122 -5.69 -7.77 5.97
N ASN A 123 -6.37 -8.09 7.07
CA ASN A 123 -6.64 -9.47 7.47
C ASN A 123 -7.55 -10.16 6.45
N CYS A 124 -7.35 -11.46 6.28
CA CYS A 124 -8.22 -12.31 5.47
C CYS A 124 -9.56 -12.49 6.17
N THR A 125 -10.54 -11.67 5.80
CA THR A 125 -11.91 -11.76 6.31
C THR A 125 -12.82 -12.35 5.24
N GLY A 126 -13.78 -13.17 5.67
CA GLY A 126 -14.79 -13.70 4.77
C GLY A 126 -14.47 -15.03 4.10
N LEU A 127 -13.33 -15.65 4.37
CA LEU A 127 -13.01 -17.02 3.91
C LEU A 127 -13.73 -18.11 4.70
N GLY A 128 -14.44 -17.72 5.79
CA GLY A 128 -15.31 -18.62 6.55
C GLY A 128 -14.61 -19.65 7.44
N ASP A 129 -13.30 -19.58 7.57
CA ASP A 129 -12.50 -20.45 8.42
C ASP A 129 -11.80 -19.63 9.50
N SER A 130 -11.90 -20.06 10.77
CA SER A 130 -11.27 -19.39 11.90
C SER A 130 -9.74 -19.31 11.79
N GLU A 131 -9.12 -20.24 11.07
CA GLU A 131 -7.68 -20.27 10.85
C GLU A 131 -7.20 -19.10 9.98
N THR A 132 -8.07 -18.60 9.09
CA THR A 132 -7.73 -17.50 8.19
C THR A 132 -7.87 -16.11 8.84
N GLU A 133 -8.56 -16.00 9.99
CA GLU A 133 -8.78 -14.72 10.67
C GLU A 133 -7.48 -14.03 11.11
N ASN A 134 -6.43 -14.79 11.38
CA ASN A 134 -5.12 -14.28 11.78
C ASN A 134 -4.15 -14.09 10.60
N MET A 135 -4.57 -14.43 9.37
CA MET A 135 -3.77 -14.26 8.17
C MET A 135 -4.04 -12.90 7.53
N VAL A 136 -3.08 -12.42 6.78
CA VAL A 136 -3.22 -11.23 5.94
C VAL A 136 -3.23 -11.62 4.46
N TRP A 137 -3.87 -10.79 3.64
CA TRP A 137 -3.80 -10.96 2.18
C TRP A 137 -2.37 -10.71 1.68
N GLY A 138 -1.95 -11.43 0.67
CA GLY A 138 -0.80 -11.03 -0.13
C GLY A 138 -1.09 -9.70 -0.85
N PRO A 139 -0.10 -8.79 -1.00
CA PRO A 139 -0.30 -7.54 -1.71
C PRO A 139 -0.58 -7.79 -3.20
N ASP A 140 -1.47 -6.99 -3.76
CA ASP A 140 -1.61 -6.80 -5.20
C ASP A 140 -0.47 -5.91 -5.73
N ASN A 141 -0.37 -5.74 -7.05
CA ASN A 141 0.71 -4.98 -7.68
C ASN A 141 0.86 -3.59 -7.09
N PHE A 142 2.00 -3.35 -6.48
CA PHE A 142 2.30 -2.10 -5.79
C PHE A 142 3.66 -1.55 -6.22
N TYR A 143 3.62 -0.37 -6.82
CA TYR A 143 4.78 0.32 -7.38
C TYR A 143 5.10 1.54 -6.55
N VAL A 144 6.36 1.71 -6.19
CA VAL A 144 6.84 2.79 -5.32
C VAL A 144 8.07 3.45 -5.90
N ALA A 145 8.13 4.76 -5.78
CA ALA A 145 9.36 5.53 -5.93
C ALA A 145 9.57 6.40 -4.68
N THR A 146 10.76 6.38 -4.14
CA THR A 146 11.17 7.15 -2.98
C THR A 146 12.30 8.08 -3.36
N LEU A 147 12.19 9.37 -3.04
CA LEU A 147 13.16 10.39 -3.39
C LEU A 147 13.58 11.12 -2.12
N ASP A 148 14.87 11.06 -1.83
CA ASP A 148 15.45 11.60 -0.59
C ASP A 148 15.79 13.10 -0.69
N ASP A 149 15.85 13.65 -1.89
CA ASP A 149 16.14 15.06 -2.10
C ASP A 149 15.53 15.56 -3.40
N VAL A 150 14.49 16.38 -3.26
CA VAL A 150 13.86 17.07 -4.37
C VAL A 150 13.92 18.56 -4.07
N GLU A 151 14.69 19.30 -4.86
CA GLU A 151 14.76 20.74 -4.76
C GLU A 151 13.77 21.37 -5.74
N ILE A 152 12.91 22.24 -5.24
CA ILE A 152 11.98 23.04 -6.04
C ILE A 152 12.41 24.50 -5.93
N GLY A 153 12.90 25.03 -7.02
CA GLY A 153 13.35 26.41 -7.13
C GLY A 153 12.22 27.39 -7.48
N LYS A 154 12.58 28.67 -7.49
CA LYS A 154 11.75 29.72 -8.07
C LYS A 154 12.22 29.92 -9.51
N GLY A 155 11.34 29.69 -10.48
CA GLY A 155 11.70 29.83 -11.90
C GLY A 155 10.50 30.31 -12.73
N GLU A 156 10.78 30.67 -13.97
CA GLU A 156 9.75 31.01 -14.97
C GLU A 156 9.14 29.75 -15.60
N GLU A 157 9.88 28.64 -15.59
CA GLU A 157 9.44 27.34 -16.12
C GLU A 157 9.34 26.30 -15.01
N LEU A 158 8.38 25.39 -15.14
CA LEU A 158 8.23 24.26 -14.23
C LEU A 158 9.35 23.24 -14.50
N PRO A 159 10.16 22.89 -13.48
CA PRO A 159 11.12 21.81 -13.63
C PRO A 159 10.39 20.48 -13.85
N THR A 160 10.98 19.62 -14.67
CA THR A 160 10.48 18.26 -14.88
C THR A 160 11.31 17.28 -14.07
N LEU A 161 10.62 16.45 -13.28
CA LEU A 161 11.19 15.35 -12.51
C LEU A 161 10.78 14.04 -13.20
N GLU A 162 11.77 13.33 -13.71
CA GLU A 162 11.55 11.98 -14.25
C GLU A 162 11.69 10.97 -13.12
N VAL A 163 10.69 10.11 -12.96
CA VAL A 163 10.62 9.12 -11.88
C VAL A 163 10.23 7.78 -12.47
N ARG A 164 10.95 6.74 -12.07
CA ARG A 164 10.66 5.35 -12.40
C ARG A 164 10.18 4.61 -11.15
N PRO A 165 8.86 4.43 -10.93
CA PRO A 165 8.36 3.60 -9.85
C PRO A 165 8.75 2.14 -10.07
N LYS A 166 9.12 1.44 -9.00
CA LYS A 166 9.52 0.02 -9.06
C LYS A 166 8.49 -0.83 -8.32
N SER A 167 8.25 -2.05 -8.81
CA SER A 167 7.48 -3.02 -8.06
C SER A 167 8.19 -3.35 -6.75
N VAL A 168 7.44 -3.31 -5.65
CA VAL A 168 7.92 -3.73 -4.33
C VAL A 168 7.26 -5.04 -3.90
N VAL A 169 6.55 -5.67 -4.80
CA VAL A 169 5.84 -6.95 -4.60
C VAL A 169 6.55 -8.05 -5.38
N THR A 170 6.76 -9.17 -4.72
CA THR A 170 7.30 -10.39 -5.33
C THR A 170 6.24 -11.48 -5.27
N THR A 171 6.04 -12.17 -6.39
CA THR A 171 5.16 -13.33 -6.50
C THR A 171 6.00 -14.60 -6.39
N TYR A 172 5.59 -15.50 -5.51
CA TYR A 172 6.20 -16.82 -5.35
C TYR A 172 5.21 -17.90 -5.78
N ILE A 173 5.69 -18.87 -6.58
CA ILE A 173 4.92 -20.02 -7.02
C ILE A 173 5.57 -21.27 -6.44
N PHE A 174 4.79 -22.20 -5.94
CA PHE A 174 5.30 -23.46 -5.40
C PHE A 174 4.53 -24.68 -5.92
N SER A 175 5.23 -25.82 -5.94
CA SER A 175 4.65 -27.11 -6.28
C SER A 175 5.22 -28.19 -5.37
N ILE A 176 4.36 -28.90 -4.62
CA ILE A 176 4.75 -29.91 -3.63
C ILE A 176 4.23 -31.27 -4.06
N LYS A 177 5.11 -32.24 -4.20
CA LYS A 177 4.72 -33.65 -4.43
C LYS A 177 3.88 -34.14 -3.26
N THR A 178 2.71 -34.72 -3.53
CA THR A 178 1.75 -35.10 -2.52
C THR A 178 1.13 -36.46 -2.85
N GLU A 179 1.18 -37.37 -1.89
CA GLU A 179 0.46 -38.65 -1.95
C GLU A 179 -0.88 -38.53 -1.23
N GLY A 180 -1.89 -39.30 -1.60
CA GLY A 180 -3.18 -39.32 -0.93
C GLY A 180 -4.13 -38.17 -1.30
N LEU A 181 -3.88 -37.40 -2.36
CA LEU A 181 -4.70 -36.25 -2.76
C LEU A 181 -6.19 -36.56 -3.01
N LYS A 182 -6.53 -37.83 -3.27
CA LYS A 182 -7.93 -38.29 -3.38
C LYS A 182 -8.73 -38.06 -2.10
N ASN A 183 -8.06 -38.08 -0.95
CA ASN A 183 -8.66 -37.90 0.36
C ASN A 183 -8.79 -36.43 0.79
N VAL A 184 -8.31 -35.48 -0.03
CA VAL A 184 -8.29 -34.05 0.27
C VAL A 184 -9.56 -33.40 -0.24
N SER A 185 -10.27 -32.67 0.61
CA SER A 185 -11.42 -31.81 0.26
C SER A 185 -10.94 -30.41 -0.12
N SER A 186 -10.24 -29.73 0.78
CA SER A 186 -9.69 -28.39 0.55
C SER A 186 -8.32 -28.22 1.22
N ILE A 187 -7.62 -27.17 0.84
CA ILE A 187 -6.32 -26.83 1.40
C ILE A 187 -6.33 -25.33 1.70
N ILE A 188 -5.86 -24.98 2.89
CA ILE A 188 -5.62 -23.59 3.30
C ILE A 188 -4.12 -23.43 3.42
N GLY A 189 -3.54 -22.53 2.64
CA GLY A 189 -2.12 -22.25 2.67
C GLY A 189 -1.79 -20.91 3.32
N SER A 190 -0.66 -20.85 4.00
CA SER A 190 -0.09 -19.58 4.46
C SER A 190 1.44 -19.63 4.48
N VAL A 191 2.06 -18.46 4.34
CA VAL A 191 3.50 -18.31 4.51
C VAL A 191 3.79 -17.39 5.68
N SER A 192 4.71 -17.80 6.55
CA SER A 192 5.19 -17.00 7.68
C SER A 192 6.64 -16.57 7.48
N GLY A 193 7.02 -15.47 8.15
CA GLY A 193 8.39 -14.95 8.09
C GLY A 193 8.70 -14.06 6.88
N MET A 194 7.72 -13.76 6.03
CA MET A 194 7.86 -12.83 4.91
C MET A 194 7.42 -11.40 5.30
N ALA A 195 7.71 -10.41 4.45
CA ALA A 195 7.29 -9.04 4.70
C ALA A 195 5.83 -8.83 4.28
N GLU A 196 4.97 -8.59 5.26
CA GLU A 196 3.56 -8.26 5.07
C GLU A 196 3.28 -6.75 5.01
N CYS A 197 4.29 -5.93 5.27
CA CYS A 197 4.25 -4.47 5.12
C CYS A 197 5.50 -3.96 4.41
N TYR A 198 5.42 -2.75 3.88
CA TYR A 198 6.53 -2.05 3.24
C TYR A 198 6.60 -0.61 3.74
N HIS A 199 7.76 -0.20 4.23
CA HIS A 199 7.99 1.18 4.67
C HIS A 199 8.39 2.03 3.47
N LEU A 200 7.47 2.89 3.00
CA LEU A 200 7.66 3.64 1.76
C LEU A 200 8.84 4.62 1.84
N GLY A 201 8.99 5.31 2.96
CA GLY A 201 10.07 6.27 3.14
C GLY A 201 11.46 5.63 3.28
N LYS A 202 11.55 4.37 3.76
CA LYS A 202 12.83 3.64 3.90
C LYS A 202 13.12 2.71 2.74
N GLY A 203 12.13 2.43 1.90
CA GLY A 203 12.29 1.49 0.81
C GLY A 203 12.50 0.04 1.24
N ALA A 204 11.87 -0.39 2.34
CA ALA A 204 12.17 -1.66 2.98
C ALA A 204 10.93 -2.47 3.36
N GLY A 205 10.98 -3.78 3.14
CA GLY A 205 9.98 -4.73 3.62
C GLY A 205 10.05 -4.93 5.13
N LEU A 206 8.89 -5.02 5.78
CA LEU A 206 8.74 -5.19 7.22
C LEU A 206 7.95 -6.45 7.54
N CYS A 207 8.53 -7.35 8.35
CA CYS A 207 7.83 -8.50 8.89
C CYS A 207 7.21 -8.14 10.25
N ARG A 208 5.88 -8.25 10.35
CA ARG A 208 5.10 -8.03 11.58
C ARG A 208 4.58 -9.34 12.18
N PHE A 209 4.97 -10.49 11.57
CA PHE A 209 4.67 -11.85 11.98
C PHE A 209 3.25 -12.36 11.69
N ALA A 210 2.45 -11.66 10.94
CA ALA A 210 1.22 -12.21 10.42
C ALA A 210 1.53 -13.21 9.29
N PRO A 211 0.92 -14.39 9.24
CA PRO A 211 1.05 -15.27 8.09
C PRO A 211 0.35 -14.66 6.88
N ILE A 212 0.96 -14.77 5.71
CA ILE A 212 0.37 -14.34 4.44
C ILE A 212 -0.41 -15.50 3.85
N TYR A 213 -1.67 -15.26 3.49
CA TYR A 213 -2.52 -16.26 2.82
C TYR A 213 -1.93 -16.67 1.47
N CYS A 214 -1.98 -17.96 1.17
CA CYS A 214 -1.57 -18.53 -0.11
C CYS A 214 -2.78 -19.08 -0.86
N GLU A 215 -2.90 -18.73 -2.12
CA GLU A 215 -3.80 -19.45 -3.02
C GLU A 215 -3.26 -20.85 -3.26
N THR A 216 -4.10 -21.86 -3.06
CA THR A 216 -3.70 -23.26 -3.20
C THR A 216 -4.67 -24.05 -4.07
N GLY A 217 -4.12 -25.00 -4.81
CA GLY A 217 -4.87 -25.93 -5.61
C GLY A 217 -4.23 -27.33 -5.60
N LYS A 218 -5.01 -28.37 -5.97
CA LYS A 218 -4.52 -29.74 -6.06
C LYS A 218 -4.73 -30.32 -7.45
N GLY A 219 -3.80 -31.15 -7.89
CA GLY A 219 -3.92 -31.88 -9.15
C GLY A 219 -2.68 -32.69 -9.49
N ASN A 220 -2.85 -33.79 -10.20
CA ASN A 220 -1.76 -34.63 -10.72
C ASN A 220 -0.68 -35.04 -9.71
N GLY A 221 -1.07 -35.36 -8.46
CA GLY A 221 -0.09 -35.77 -7.43
C GLY A 221 0.69 -34.62 -6.81
N VAL A 222 0.27 -33.38 -7.02
CA VAL A 222 0.92 -32.18 -6.47
C VAL A 222 -0.09 -31.22 -5.85
N ILE A 223 0.34 -30.53 -4.80
CA ILE A 223 -0.28 -29.28 -4.31
C ILE A 223 0.49 -28.15 -4.95
N LYS A 224 -0.22 -27.27 -5.66
CA LYS A 224 0.35 -26.05 -6.23
C LYS A 224 -0.24 -24.84 -5.57
N GLY A 225 0.51 -23.75 -5.51
CA GLY A 225 -0.01 -22.50 -5.02
C GLY A 225 0.91 -21.34 -5.32
N SER A 226 0.41 -20.16 -4.96
CA SER A 226 1.16 -18.92 -5.06
C SER A 226 0.83 -17.99 -3.90
N PHE A 227 1.75 -17.10 -3.62
CA PHE A 227 1.55 -16.00 -2.69
C PHE A 227 2.36 -14.79 -3.14
N THR A 228 1.91 -13.62 -2.72
CA THR A 228 2.62 -12.36 -2.93
C THR A 228 3.03 -11.76 -1.59
N CYS A 229 4.16 -11.06 -1.55
CA CYS A 229 4.62 -10.34 -0.36
C CYS A 229 5.44 -9.11 -0.77
N PHE A 230 5.72 -8.23 0.18
CA PHE A 230 6.61 -7.07 -0.04
C PHE A 230 8.10 -7.44 -0.03
N GLY A 231 8.44 -8.59 -0.58
CA GLY A 231 9.79 -9.12 -0.64
C GLY A 231 10.29 -9.68 0.69
N HIS A 232 11.60 -9.82 0.81
CA HIS A 232 12.22 -10.23 2.06
C HIS A 232 12.22 -9.08 3.06
N PRO A 233 11.96 -9.36 4.36
CA PRO A 233 12.19 -8.37 5.40
C PRO A 233 13.67 -8.01 5.40
N GLU A 234 14.00 -6.72 5.46
CA GLU A 234 15.37 -6.32 5.71
C GLU A 234 15.84 -6.94 7.02
N LEU A 235 16.94 -7.66 6.96
CA LEU A 235 17.64 -8.18 8.12
C LEU A 235 18.29 -7.01 8.85
N THR A 236 17.51 -6.27 9.66
CA THR A 236 18.11 -5.38 10.65
C THR A 236 18.95 -6.24 11.57
N GLN A 237 20.16 -5.79 11.95
CA GLN A 237 21.15 -6.54 12.74
C GLN A 237 20.61 -7.22 14.01
N ALA A 238 19.40 -6.92 14.43
CA ALA A 238 18.73 -7.49 15.61
C ALA A 238 17.87 -8.74 15.33
N ARG A 239 17.69 -9.19 14.08
CA ARG A 239 16.82 -10.31 13.71
C ARG A 239 17.41 -11.17 12.59
N ALA A 240 18.63 -11.64 12.81
CA ALA A 240 19.40 -12.38 11.80
C ALA A 240 18.80 -13.74 11.37
N ASP A 241 17.79 -14.28 12.08
CA ASP A 241 17.33 -15.67 11.91
C ASP A 241 15.79 -15.77 11.80
N ILE A 242 15.19 -15.04 10.86
CA ILE A 242 13.77 -15.28 10.54
C ILE A 242 13.71 -16.48 9.60
N THR A 243 13.13 -17.58 10.10
CA THR A 243 12.87 -18.77 9.29
C THR A 243 11.52 -18.61 8.58
N GLN A 244 11.50 -18.83 7.27
CA GLN A 244 10.29 -18.81 6.47
C GLN A 244 9.68 -20.19 6.38
N PHE A 245 8.38 -20.27 6.61
CA PHE A 245 7.63 -21.53 6.54
C PHE A 245 6.41 -21.39 5.64
N LEU A 246 6.24 -22.37 4.76
CA LEU A 246 4.97 -22.64 4.10
C LEU A 246 4.16 -23.60 5.01
N ASN A 247 3.00 -23.16 5.44
CA ASN A 247 2.10 -23.92 6.28
C ASN A 247 0.86 -24.28 5.48
N LEU A 248 0.45 -25.54 5.51
CA LEU A 248 -0.73 -26.05 4.83
C LEU A 248 -1.64 -26.75 5.84
N ILE A 249 -2.90 -26.34 5.86
CA ILE A 249 -3.99 -27.04 6.58
C ILE A 249 -4.76 -27.81 5.52
N ILE A 250 -4.61 -29.13 5.53
CA ILE A 250 -5.25 -30.05 4.59
C ILE A 250 -6.54 -30.56 5.24
N VAL A 251 -7.66 -30.18 4.67
CA VAL A 251 -8.98 -30.67 5.10
C VAL A 251 -9.29 -31.91 4.28
N ARG A 252 -9.52 -33.05 4.96
CA ARG A 252 -9.84 -34.32 4.34
C ARG A 252 -11.34 -34.45 4.04
N VAL A 253 -11.71 -35.41 3.22
CA VAL A 253 -13.11 -35.64 2.81
C VAL A 253 -14.03 -36.02 3.99
N ASP A 254 -13.50 -36.54 5.09
CA ASP A 254 -14.21 -36.83 6.33
C ASP A 254 -14.32 -35.61 7.26
N GLY A 255 -13.80 -34.42 6.84
CA GLY A 255 -13.76 -33.20 7.63
C GLY A 255 -12.60 -33.12 8.63
N SER A 256 -11.80 -34.15 8.77
CA SER A 256 -10.60 -34.12 9.64
C SER A 256 -9.51 -33.22 9.00
N ARG A 257 -8.61 -32.71 9.83
CA ARG A 257 -7.55 -31.78 9.42
C ARG A 257 -6.17 -32.40 9.64
N GLN A 258 -5.28 -32.16 8.70
CA GLN A 258 -3.88 -32.49 8.80
C GLN A 258 -3.05 -31.25 8.51
N GLU A 259 -2.09 -30.96 9.36
CA GLU A 259 -1.16 -29.84 9.16
C GLU A 259 0.13 -30.36 8.52
N ALA A 260 0.64 -29.59 7.57
CA ALA A 260 1.96 -29.78 7.01
C ALA A 260 2.72 -28.44 7.06
N LYS A 261 3.98 -28.50 7.44
CA LYS A 261 4.86 -27.35 7.58
C LYS A 261 6.17 -27.62 6.87
N VAL A 262 6.50 -26.80 5.88
CA VAL A 262 7.69 -26.89 5.06
C VAL A 262 8.54 -25.66 5.28
N GLU A 263 9.84 -25.83 5.59
CA GLU A 263 10.77 -24.72 5.65
C GLU A 263 11.18 -24.33 4.22
N ILE A 264 11.00 -23.04 3.90
CA ILE A 264 11.26 -22.49 2.57
C ILE A 264 12.33 -21.40 2.58
N THR A 265 13.04 -21.22 3.70
CA THR A 265 14.00 -20.13 3.91
C THR A 265 15.03 -20.00 2.79
N GLU A 266 15.61 -21.12 2.36
CA GLU A 266 16.60 -21.10 1.27
C GLU A 266 15.98 -20.89 -0.12
N ALA A 267 14.77 -21.42 -0.30
CA ALA A 267 14.07 -21.38 -1.59
C ALA A 267 13.50 -19.99 -1.94
N VAL A 268 13.20 -19.17 -0.93
CA VAL A 268 12.65 -17.82 -1.13
C VAL A 268 13.72 -16.72 -1.10
N LYS A 269 15.00 -17.07 -0.91
CA LYS A 269 16.08 -16.09 -0.99
C LYS A 269 16.13 -15.47 -2.39
N PRO A 270 16.27 -14.13 -2.48
CA PRO A 270 16.49 -13.52 -3.77
C PRO A 270 17.76 -14.13 -4.41
N PRO A 271 17.76 -14.37 -5.73
CA PRO A 271 18.95 -14.84 -6.41
C PRO A 271 20.10 -13.89 -6.06
N LYS A 272 21.24 -14.47 -5.64
CA LYS A 272 22.45 -13.68 -5.38
C LYS A 272 22.77 -12.92 -6.65
N ASP A 273 22.86 -11.60 -6.52
CA ASP A 273 23.31 -10.77 -7.62
C ASP A 273 24.71 -11.22 -8.01
N GLU A 274 24.83 -11.98 -9.09
CA GLU A 274 26.10 -12.04 -9.79
C GLU A 274 26.34 -10.64 -10.36
N PRO A 275 27.51 -10.03 -10.16
CA PRO A 275 27.82 -8.75 -10.73
C PRO A 275 27.95 -8.90 -12.25
N GLY A 276 26.81 -8.90 -12.93
CA GLY A 276 26.67 -8.87 -14.38
C GLY A 276 26.33 -7.47 -14.81
N GLU A 277 27.19 -6.90 -15.61
CA GLU A 277 27.03 -5.58 -16.21
C GLU A 277 25.63 -5.40 -16.82
N GLY A 278 24.89 -4.42 -16.33
CA GLY A 278 24.09 -3.53 -17.20
C GLY A 278 22.67 -3.92 -17.55
N ASP A 279 22.14 -5.08 -17.19
CA ASP A 279 20.74 -5.39 -17.49
C ASP A 279 19.86 -5.18 -16.24
N GLU A 280 19.03 -4.13 -16.31
CA GLU A 280 17.96 -3.90 -15.34
C GLU A 280 17.06 -5.16 -15.30
N LYS A 281 17.05 -5.84 -14.15
CA LYS A 281 16.14 -6.98 -13.93
C LYS A 281 14.69 -6.51 -14.15
N PRO A 282 13.81 -7.39 -14.70
CA PRO A 282 12.40 -7.07 -14.82
C PRO A 282 11.85 -6.65 -13.45
N GLN A 283 11.04 -5.59 -13.43
CA GLN A 283 10.47 -5.00 -12.20
C GLN A 283 9.47 -5.94 -11.49
N GLU A 284 8.94 -6.91 -12.22
CA GLU A 284 8.05 -7.94 -11.69
C GLU A 284 8.85 -9.22 -11.55
N SER A 285 9.05 -9.69 -10.33
CA SER A 285 9.74 -10.95 -10.06
C SER A 285 8.72 -12.03 -9.70
N GLU A 286 8.64 -13.03 -10.55
CA GLU A 286 7.99 -14.30 -10.27
C GLU A 286 9.08 -15.31 -9.93
N ILE A 287 9.04 -15.90 -8.74
CA ILE A 287 10.05 -16.84 -8.26
C ILE A 287 9.38 -18.19 -8.07
N GLU A 288 9.85 -19.19 -8.80
CA GLU A 288 9.46 -20.58 -8.59
C GLU A 288 10.24 -21.13 -7.39
N ILE A 289 9.53 -21.63 -6.38
CA ILE A 289 10.11 -22.27 -5.21
C ILE A 289 10.34 -23.74 -5.56
N GLU A 290 11.60 -24.12 -5.71
CA GLU A 290 12.02 -25.52 -5.83
C GLU A 290 12.16 -26.10 -4.43
N LEU A 291 11.32 -27.06 -4.10
CA LEU A 291 11.43 -27.83 -2.87
C LEU A 291 12.26 -29.10 -3.09
N PRO A 292 13.06 -29.55 -2.10
CA PRO A 292 13.82 -30.78 -2.19
C PRO A 292 12.92 -31.99 -2.52
N ASP A 293 13.44 -32.90 -3.31
CA ASP A 293 12.67 -34.08 -3.80
C ASP A 293 12.22 -35.05 -2.70
N ASP A 294 12.85 -35.00 -1.53
CA ASP A 294 12.52 -35.77 -0.32
C ASP A 294 11.45 -35.11 0.55
N GLU A 295 11.15 -33.82 0.33
CA GLU A 295 10.04 -33.13 0.98
C GLU A 295 8.73 -33.41 0.23
N LYS A 296 8.11 -34.55 0.53
CA LYS A 296 6.76 -34.85 0.06
C LYS A 296 5.75 -34.83 1.20
N ILE A 297 4.54 -34.41 0.89
CA ILE A 297 3.43 -34.49 1.81
C ILE A 297 2.69 -35.80 1.60
N VAL A 298 2.50 -36.57 2.66
CA VAL A 298 1.67 -37.76 2.67
C VAL A 298 0.37 -37.42 3.39
N VAL A 299 -0.75 -37.52 2.68
CA VAL A 299 -2.07 -37.38 3.28
C VAL A 299 -2.56 -38.74 3.70
N ASP A 300 -2.87 -38.86 5.00
CA ASP A 300 -3.34 -40.11 5.59
C ASP A 300 -4.62 -40.61 4.92
N ASP A 301 -4.77 -41.95 4.84
CA ASP A 301 -5.99 -42.56 4.36
C ASP A 301 -7.16 -42.25 5.30
N VAL A 302 -8.33 -42.04 4.70
CA VAL A 302 -9.58 -41.79 5.39
C VAL A 302 -10.38 -43.11 5.39
N GLU A 303 -10.75 -43.58 6.57
CA GLU A 303 -11.75 -44.65 6.68
C GLU A 303 -13.13 -44.06 6.31
N VAL A 304 -13.58 -44.31 5.09
CA VAL A 304 -14.95 -43.98 4.70
C VAL A 304 -15.84 -45.03 5.38
N PRO A 305 -16.76 -44.63 6.27
CA PRO A 305 -17.70 -45.61 6.82
C PRO A 305 -18.49 -46.27 5.69
N PRO A 306 -18.78 -47.57 5.78
CA PRO A 306 -19.56 -48.26 4.76
C PRO A 306 -20.91 -47.55 4.59
N ASP A 307 -21.27 -47.34 3.34
CA ASP A 307 -22.52 -46.71 2.95
C ASP A 307 -23.70 -47.45 3.60
N GLU A 308 -24.39 -46.81 4.55
CA GLU A 308 -25.59 -47.38 5.18
C GLU A 308 -26.82 -47.30 4.26
N SER A 309 -26.64 -47.44 2.96
CA SER A 309 -27.69 -47.56 1.96
C SER A 309 -27.93 -49.01 1.63
N GLY A 310 -28.61 -49.75 2.53
CA GLY A 310 -29.19 -51.07 2.30
C GLY A 310 -30.69 -51.00 2.38
#